data_0af7d7dbaca4884645afd94845ec3e90
#
_entry.id   0af7d7dbaca4884645afd94845ec3e90
#
_cell.length_a   1.000
_cell.length_b   1.000
_cell.length_c   1.000
_cell.angle_alpha   90.00
_cell.angle_beta   90.00
_cell.angle_gamma   90.00
#
_symmetry.space_group_name_H-M   'P 1'
#
loop_
_entity.id
_entity.type
_entity.pdbx_description
1 polymer ?
#
loop_
_entity_poly.entity_id
_entity_poly.type
_entity_poly.pdbx_seq_one_letter_code
_entity_poly.pdbx_strand_id
1 'polypeptide(L)'
;MVNENNIKTLLSKMTNNVKSNIKEIKKVFGSLNYTDDENQSILHILVDNKYDENKCFLAIQSLLQNGMNPNLQSYFNYNYIQVALYTGYSENFILCIINESLKCGLNVNHVDSDNDTIMHTAIYSDDYLGNLEKIYDLLCENGFDSTLVDGESRNLVEAMIYQKQYSKTQIESFRKKYIERTNNDLNDKTSNNMPANEKLNKEKTCSEVIPKLSREDIVNLEKYGTVLNYKKYVTEPTIGREKELKNLMISLAQNKKSSLIVGESGVGKTALVEELVYRIITNQVPTFLQNKVILEINPSEIVSGCKYVGTFEEKIKDLLNLCKELDIIIFIDEIHTMYGTGSYENNDNDMASMLKYQLDRSDLKVIGTTTKQEYEKYFNGDALKRRFDKITMKEPDKNVLYQIIYKVIDDYNITTGISFENGNLKNQLVEIIATMTEKSHRVYDDMVNNPDLAISIIDKAYAIARFYDSKFITVNHFIEAIEYCDKVYESTKNQAITKLNDLCNCSLKSSSKILRLDFKNSKK
;
A
#
# COMPACT_ATOMS: atom_id res chain seq x y z
N MET A 1 13.74 13.40 30.72
CA MET A 1 14.20 12.37 29.78
C MET A 1 14.23 11.05 30.51
N VAL A 2 13.41 10.12 30.12
CA VAL A 2 13.45 8.75 30.64
C VAL A 2 14.61 8.08 29.90
N ASN A 3 15.71 7.82 30.61
CA ASN A 3 16.90 7.23 30.04
C ASN A 3 16.70 5.70 29.96
N GLU A 4 17.09 5.05 28.86
CA GLU A 4 17.00 3.60 28.63
C GLU A 4 17.50 2.76 29.82
N ASN A 5 18.56 3.22 30.49
CA ASN A 5 19.07 2.62 31.73
C ASN A 5 18.08 2.68 32.90
N ASN A 6 17.22 3.70 32.98
CA ASN A 6 16.18 3.80 34.01
C ASN A 6 15.04 2.81 33.73
N ILE A 7 14.71 2.58 32.45
CA ILE A 7 13.73 1.58 32.03
C ILE A 7 14.23 0.18 32.39
N LYS A 8 15.44 -0.18 31.99
CA LYS A 8 16.05 -1.49 32.30
C LYS A 8 16.15 -1.76 33.81
N THR A 9 16.47 -0.73 34.58
CA THR A 9 16.54 -0.84 36.06
C THR A 9 15.15 -1.00 36.69
N LEU A 10 14.14 -0.29 36.21
CA LEU A 10 12.74 -0.45 36.65
C LEU A 10 12.19 -1.82 36.26
N LEU A 11 12.46 -2.29 35.04
CA LEU A 11 12.02 -3.59 34.54
C LEU A 11 12.68 -4.75 35.32
N SER A 12 13.97 -4.66 35.63
CA SER A 12 14.64 -5.65 36.50
C SER A 12 14.06 -5.71 37.90
N LYS A 13 13.58 -4.59 38.44
CA LYS A 13 12.84 -4.53 39.70
C LYS A 13 11.43 -5.11 39.57
N MET A 14 10.75 -4.89 38.42
CA MET A 14 9.40 -5.43 38.16
C MET A 14 9.37 -6.95 38.14
N THR A 15 10.37 -7.60 37.56
CA THR A 15 10.48 -9.06 37.55
C THR A 15 10.66 -9.64 38.95
N ASN A 16 11.01 -8.81 39.94
CA ASN A 16 11.23 -9.23 41.34
C ASN A 16 10.09 -8.85 42.29
N ASN A 17 9.30 -7.79 42.02
CA ASN A 17 8.18 -7.37 42.91
C ASN A 17 7.14 -6.49 42.17
N VAL A 18 6.22 -7.12 41.45
CA VAL A 18 5.33 -6.49 40.47
C VAL A 18 4.33 -5.50 41.08
N LYS A 19 3.72 -5.81 42.22
CA LYS A 19 2.62 -4.98 42.77
C LYS A 19 3.05 -3.61 43.28
N SER A 20 4.27 -3.46 43.82
CA SER A 20 4.78 -2.16 44.29
C SER A 20 5.23 -1.24 43.16
N ASN A 21 5.56 -1.79 41.99
CA ASN A 21 6.22 -1.09 40.93
C ASN A 21 5.25 -0.46 39.89
N ILE A 22 3.98 -0.89 39.81
CA ILE A 22 2.98 -0.27 38.91
C ILE A 22 2.74 1.21 39.24
N LYS A 23 2.72 1.56 40.56
CA LYS A 23 2.60 2.97 40.97
C LYS A 23 3.84 3.77 40.60
N GLU A 24 5.02 3.16 40.66
CA GLU A 24 6.29 3.78 40.29
C GLU A 24 6.38 3.97 38.77
N ILE A 25 5.91 3.00 37.96
CA ILE A 25 5.82 3.11 36.53
C ILE A 25 4.90 4.26 36.11
N LYS A 26 3.68 4.34 36.66
CA LYS A 26 2.77 5.46 36.37
C LYS A 26 3.36 6.80 36.80
N LYS A 27 4.19 6.83 37.84
CA LYS A 27 4.87 8.05 38.28
C LYS A 27 6.01 8.45 37.36
N VAL A 28 6.76 7.48 36.81
CA VAL A 28 7.93 7.72 35.93
C VAL A 28 7.50 8.01 34.47
N PHE A 29 6.54 7.24 33.95
CA PHE A 29 6.12 7.27 32.54
C PHE A 29 4.82 8.07 32.32
N GLY A 30 4.13 8.51 33.38
CA GLY A 30 2.85 9.21 33.29
C GLY A 30 1.67 8.30 32.89
N SER A 31 1.89 7.24 32.14
CA SER A 31 0.89 6.28 31.65
C SER A 31 1.48 4.87 31.62
N LEU A 32 0.63 3.83 31.73
CA LEU A 32 1.04 2.46 31.43
C LEU A 32 1.20 2.21 29.92
N ASN A 33 0.47 2.97 29.10
CA ASN A 33 0.53 2.90 27.63
C ASN A 33 1.62 3.82 27.05
N TYR A 34 2.65 4.13 27.83
CA TYR A 34 3.82 4.85 27.34
C TYR A 34 4.57 4.03 26.29
N THR A 35 5.03 4.69 25.25
CA THR A 35 5.98 4.16 24.27
C THR A 35 7.21 5.05 24.22
N ASP A 36 8.36 4.47 23.97
CA ASP A 36 9.62 5.20 23.78
C ASP A 36 9.73 5.83 22.38
N ASP A 37 10.90 6.36 22.05
CA ASP A 37 11.18 7.01 20.76
C ASP A 37 11.14 6.01 19.58
N GLU A 38 11.21 4.71 19.85
CA GLU A 38 11.08 3.61 18.88
C GLU A 38 9.67 2.99 18.88
N ASN A 39 8.69 3.68 19.47
CA ASN A 39 7.33 3.20 19.70
C ASN A 39 7.25 1.89 20.52
N GLN A 40 8.32 1.47 21.18
CA GLN A 40 8.29 0.29 22.02
C GLN A 40 7.53 0.56 23.32
N SER A 41 6.52 -0.24 23.58
CA SER A 41 5.82 -0.22 24.86
C SER A 41 6.61 -0.99 25.93
N ILE A 42 6.23 -0.83 27.19
CA ILE A 42 6.81 -1.62 28.29
C ILE A 42 6.68 -3.12 28.04
N LEU A 43 5.61 -3.59 27.38
CA LEU A 43 5.44 -5.01 27.00
C LEU A 43 6.49 -5.45 25.98
N HIS A 44 6.79 -4.63 24.97
CA HIS A 44 7.84 -4.94 23.98
C HIS A 44 9.21 -5.05 24.65
N ILE A 45 9.57 -4.07 25.49
CA ILE A 45 10.85 -4.05 26.20
C ILE A 45 10.99 -5.26 27.14
N LEU A 46 9.90 -5.71 27.80
CA LEU A 46 9.92 -6.88 28.65
C LEU A 46 10.25 -8.17 27.90
N VAL A 47 9.66 -8.37 26.72
CA VAL A 47 9.87 -9.60 25.95
C VAL A 47 11.17 -9.57 25.16
N ASP A 48 11.60 -8.40 24.68
CA ASP A 48 12.83 -8.25 23.90
C ASP A 48 14.09 -8.56 24.73
N ASN A 49 14.09 -8.28 26.02
CA ASN A 49 15.25 -8.50 26.89
C ASN A 49 15.42 -9.94 27.39
N LYS A 50 14.57 -10.87 26.99
CA LYS A 50 14.63 -12.31 27.32
C LYS A 50 14.84 -12.60 28.82
N TYR A 51 13.99 -12.01 29.68
CA TYR A 51 14.01 -12.31 31.11
C TYR A 51 13.52 -13.73 31.40
N ASP A 52 13.70 -14.16 32.67
CA ASP A 52 13.10 -15.40 33.18
C ASP A 52 11.59 -15.43 32.88
N GLU A 53 11.11 -16.49 32.22
CA GLU A 53 9.75 -16.58 31.70
C GLU A 53 8.68 -16.39 32.78
N ASN A 54 8.85 -16.99 33.95
CA ASN A 54 7.88 -16.89 35.01
C ASN A 54 7.77 -15.45 35.56
N LYS A 55 8.90 -14.78 35.73
CA LYS A 55 8.94 -13.39 36.17
C LYS A 55 8.40 -12.44 35.11
N CYS A 56 8.78 -12.66 33.85
CA CYS A 56 8.30 -11.89 32.73
C CYS A 56 6.78 -12.03 32.57
N PHE A 57 6.26 -13.25 32.64
CA PHE A 57 4.82 -13.51 32.59
C PHE A 57 4.06 -12.79 33.70
N LEU A 58 4.51 -12.88 34.97
CA LEU A 58 3.88 -12.19 36.10
C LEU A 58 3.88 -10.66 35.90
N ALA A 59 4.94 -10.10 35.32
CA ALA A 59 5.01 -8.68 35.02
C ALA A 59 4.01 -8.29 33.95
N ILE A 60 3.95 -9.03 32.81
CA ILE A 60 3.00 -8.82 31.71
C ILE A 60 1.56 -8.94 32.22
N GLN A 61 1.23 -10.02 32.95
CA GLN A 61 -0.09 -10.25 33.52
C GLN A 61 -0.52 -9.09 34.42
N SER A 62 0.37 -8.62 35.28
CA SER A 62 0.05 -7.50 36.18
C SER A 62 -0.14 -6.18 35.41
N LEU A 63 0.63 -5.91 34.36
CA LEU A 63 0.47 -4.72 33.53
C LEU A 63 -0.88 -4.74 32.80
N LEU A 64 -1.22 -5.85 32.17
CA LEU A 64 -2.48 -6.03 31.43
C LEU A 64 -3.69 -5.89 32.38
N GLN A 65 -3.68 -6.55 33.54
CA GLN A 65 -4.75 -6.46 34.53
C GLN A 65 -4.92 -5.06 35.13
N ASN A 66 -3.91 -4.19 35.05
CA ASN A 66 -4.00 -2.80 35.49
C ASN A 66 -4.31 -1.81 34.34
N GLY A 67 -4.74 -2.32 33.17
CA GLY A 67 -5.27 -1.52 32.08
C GLY A 67 -4.23 -1.12 31.02
N MET A 68 -3.12 -1.87 30.90
CA MET A 68 -2.23 -1.72 29.76
C MET A 68 -2.88 -2.30 28.51
N ASN A 69 -2.77 -1.57 27.40
CA ASN A 69 -3.31 -2.00 26.11
C ASN A 69 -2.40 -3.06 25.47
N PRO A 70 -2.87 -4.31 25.21
CA PRO A 70 -2.08 -5.35 24.56
C PRO A 70 -1.83 -5.10 23.05
N ASN A 71 -2.53 -4.15 22.44
CA ASN A 71 -2.48 -3.83 21.01
C ASN A 71 -1.53 -2.67 20.68
N LEU A 72 -0.68 -2.26 21.61
CA LEU A 72 0.36 -1.29 21.34
C LEU A 72 1.36 -1.88 20.33
N GLN A 73 1.80 -1.06 19.40
CA GLN A 73 2.65 -1.44 18.27
C GLN A 73 4.02 -0.79 18.40
N SER A 74 5.07 -1.52 18.03
CA SER A 74 6.42 -0.98 17.85
C SER A 74 6.58 -0.23 16.54
N TYR A 75 7.78 0.24 16.23
CA TYR A 75 8.11 0.96 15.00
C TYR A 75 7.72 0.21 13.71
N PHE A 76 7.84 -1.13 13.68
CA PHE A 76 7.46 -1.98 12.54
C PHE A 76 6.03 -2.56 12.68
N ASN A 77 5.18 -1.90 13.44
CA ASN A 77 3.84 -2.38 13.78
C ASN A 77 3.79 -3.75 14.47
N TYR A 78 4.90 -4.29 14.96
CA TYR A 78 4.88 -5.52 15.75
C TYR A 78 4.10 -5.31 17.03
N ASN A 79 3.20 -6.22 17.35
CA ASN A 79 2.74 -6.35 18.71
C ASN A 79 3.80 -7.10 19.55
N TYR A 80 3.74 -6.97 20.87
CA TYR A 80 4.76 -7.54 21.74
C TYR A 80 4.82 -9.08 21.69
N ILE A 81 3.75 -9.77 21.26
CA ILE A 81 3.70 -11.23 21.10
C ILE A 81 4.56 -11.64 19.89
N GLN A 82 4.51 -10.87 18.79
CA GLN A 82 5.38 -11.09 17.64
C GLN A 82 6.85 -10.92 18.02
N VAL A 83 7.18 -9.91 18.83
CA VAL A 83 8.54 -9.75 19.37
C VAL A 83 8.94 -10.94 20.23
N ALA A 84 8.04 -11.44 21.09
CA ALA A 84 8.31 -12.61 21.92
C ALA A 84 8.57 -13.89 21.11
N LEU A 85 7.89 -14.05 19.97
CA LEU A 85 8.11 -15.15 19.04
C LEU A 85 9.51 -15.10 18.41
N TYR A 86 9.97 -13.93 17.99
CA TYR A 86 11.33 -13.74 17.46
C TYR A 86 12.42 -13.87 18.53
N THR A 87 12.11 -13.62 19.80
CA THR A 87 13.06 -13.76 20.91
C THR A 87 13.27 -15.22 21.33
N GLY A 88 12.45 -16.15 20.87
CA GLY A 88 12.57 -17.57 21.13
C GLY A 88 12.18 -17.98 22.57
N TYR A 89 11.08 -17.48 23.07
CA TYR A 89 10.46 -17.96 24.31
C TYR A 89 9.80 -19.33 24.13
N SER A 90 9.61 -20.06 25.24
CA SER A 90 8.98 -21.37 25.23
C SER A 90 7.52 -21.31 24.76
N GLU A 91 7.02 -22.42 24.21
CA GLU A 91 5.61 -22.60 23.82
C GLU A 91 4.66 -22.22 24.97
N ASN A 92 4.94 -22.69 26.18
CA ASN A 92 4.09 -22.39 27.33
C ASN A 92 4.03 -20.88 27.63
N PHE A 93 5.16 -20.20 27.56
CA PHE A 93 5.20 -18.75 27.77
C PHE A 93 4.37 -18.01 26.72
N ILE A 94 4.56 -18.33 25.43
CA ILE A 94 3.81 -17.73 24.32
C ILE A 94 2.30 -17.93 24.50
N LEU A 95 1.86 -19.16 24.77
CA LEU A 95 0.44 -19.46 25.01
C LEU A 95 -0.12 -18.71 26.22
N CYS A 96 0.66 -18.57 27.31
CA CYS A 96 0.24 -17.84 28.49
C CYS A 96 0.06 -16.34 28.22
N ILE A 97 0.99 -15.69 27.50
CA ILE A 97 0.87 -14.27 27.20
C ILE A 97 -0.25 -13.98 26.19
N ILE A 98 -0.49 -14.86 25.22
CA ILE A 98 -1.64 -14.76 24.31
C ILE A 98 -2.95 -14.84 25.13
N ASN A 99 -3.10 -15.85 26.00
CA ASN A 99 -4.29 -16.02 26.80
C ASN A 99 -4.59 -14.81 27.72
N GLU A 100 -3.58 -14.26 28.39
CA GLU A 100 -3.78 -13.07 29.22
C GLU A 100 -4.13 -11.84 28.39
N SER A 101 -3.52 -11.70 27.20
CA SER A 101 -3.82 -10.59 26.28
C SER A 101 -5.22 -10.67 25.71
N LEU A 102 -5.72 -11.87 25.40
CA LEU A 102 -7.09 -12.09 24.93
C LEU A 102 -8.13 -11.62 25.96
N LYS A 103 -7.90 -11.88 27.26
CA LYS A 103 -8.75 -11.37 28.35
C LYS A 103 -8.78 -9.83 28.40
N CYS A 104 -7.77 -9.18 27.85
CA CYS A 104 -7.61 -7.72 27.86
C CYS A 104 -7.88 -7.09 26.47
N GLY A 105 -8.50 -7.83 25.54
CA GLY A 105 -8.94 -7.33 24.24
C GLY A 105 -7.84 -7.31 23.17
N LEU A 106 -6.97 -8.34 23.14
CA LEU A 106 -6.01 -8.53 22.04
C LEU A 106 -6.72 -8.63 20.69
N ASN A 107 -6.26 -7.86 19.72
CA ASN A 107 -6.65 -8.01 18.32
C ASN A 107 -5.83 -9.16 17.70
N VAL A 108 -6.45 -10.32 17.54
CA VAL A 108 -5.82 -11.52 16.97
C VAL A 108 -5.54 -11.42 15.48
N ASN A 109 -6.22 -10.49 14.79
CA ASN A 109 -6.10 -10.22 13.35
C ASN A 109 -5.17 -9.03 13.07
N HIS A 110 -4.39 -8.61 14.06
CA HIS A 110 -3.38 -7.59 13.85
C HIS A 110 -2.31 -8.08 12.86
N VAL A 111 -1.90 -7.18 11.96
CA VAL A 111 -0.80 -7.39 11.03
C VAL A 111 0.28 -6.33 11.25
N ASP A 112 1.54 -6.74 11.11
CA ASP A 112 2.68 -5.85 11.16
C ASP A 112 2.95 -5.14 9.82
N SER A 113 4.09 -4.47 9.69
CA SER A 113 4.47 -3.76 8.47
C SER A 113 4.72 -4.67 7.26
N ASP A 114 5.01 -5.94 7.49
CA ASP A 114 5.21 -6.96 6.46
C ASP A 114 3.92 -7.73 6.17
N ASN A 115 2.79 -7.26 6.71
CA ASN A 115 1.48 -7.89 6.67
C ASN A 115 1.43 -9.26 7.35
N ASP A 116 2.37 -9.54 8.27
CA ASP A 116 2.42 -10.79 9.00
C ASP A 116 1.53 -10.75 10.24
N THR A 117 0.67 -11.74 10.37
CA THR A 117 -0.10 -11.98 11.61
C THR A 117 0.77 -12.66 12.67
N ILE A 118 0.27 -12.77 13.90
CA ILE A 118 0.92 -13.58 14.97
C ILE A 118 1.24 -14.99 14.45
N MET A 119 0.36 -15.60 13.64
CA MET A 119 0.60 -16.93 13.07
C MET A 119 1.70 -16.96 12.02
N HIS A 120 1.75 -15.97 11.11
CA HIS A 120 2.83 -15.85 10.13
C HIS A 120 4.17 -15.67 10.85
N THR A 121 4.22 -14.77 11.85
CA THR A 121 5.42 -14.57 12.67
C THR A 121 5.86 -15.86 13.36
N ALA A 122 4.93 -16.65 13.92
CA ALA A 122 5.26 -17.93 14.54
C ALA A 122 5.82 -18.95 13.55
N ILE A 123 5.36 -18.92 12.29
CA ILE A 123 5.86 -19.77 11.21
C ILE A 123 7.25 -19.33 10.74
N TYR A 124 7.50 -18.02 10.65
CA TYR A 124 8.76 -17.47 10.11
C TYR A 124 9.88 -17.38 11.14
N SER A 125 9.57 -17.43 12.43
CA SER A 125 10.58 -17.36 13.47
C SER A 125 11.43 -18.63 13.50
N ASP A 126 12.72 -18.50 13.28
CA ASP A 126 13.69 -19.58 13.47
C ASP A 126 13.94 -19.93 14.94
N ASP A 127 13.61 -19.01 15.83
CA ASP A 127 13.82 -19.13 17.29
C ASP A 127 12.62 -19.76 18.02
N TYR A 128 11.43 -19.75 17.40
CA TYR A 128 10.23 -20.38 17.96
C TYR A 128 10.12 -21.86 17.55
N LEU A 129 10.36 -22.76 18.49
CA LEU A 129 10.34 -24.22 18.26
C LEU A 129 9.07 -24.90 18.82
N GLY A 130 8.05 -24.13 19.18
CA GLY A 130 6.82 -24.65 19.75
C GLY A 130 5.84 -25.23 18.73
N ASN A 131 4.73 -25.78 19.23
CA ASN A 131 3.69 -26.37 18.38
C ASN A 131 2.78 -25.27 17.81
N LEU A 132 2.88 -25.04 16.50
CA LEU A 132 2.07 -24.06 15.77
C LEU A 132 0.56 -24.33 15.87
N GLU A 133 0.14 -25.60 15.91
CA GLU A 133 -1.27 -25.97 15.95
C GLU A 133 -1.95 -25.47 17.23
N LYS A 134 -1.22 -25.41 18.36
CA LYS A 134 -1.77 -24.89 19.61
C LYS A 134 -2.01 -23.39 19.57
N ILE A 135 -1.08 -22.62 19.00
CA ILE A 135 -1.27 -21.17 18.79
C ILE A 135 -2.45 -20.98 17.85
N TYR A 136 -2.48 -21.71 16.73
CA TYR A 136 -3.53 -21.62 15.73
C TYR A 136 -4.92 -21.88 16.32
N ASP A 137 -5.07 -22.96 17.10
CA ASP A 137 -6.33 -23.27 17.78
C ASP A 137 -6.77 -22.14 18.71
N LEU A 138 -5.85 -21.68 19.56
CA LEU A 138 -6.13 -20.62 20.52
C LEU A 138 -6.57 -19.32 19.84
N LEU A 139 -5.92 -18.95 18.76
CA LEU A 139 -6.27 -17.74 18.01
C LEU A 139 -7.62 -17.90 17.26
N CYS A 140 -7.86 -19.05 16.61
CA CYS A 140 -9.13 -19.32 15.93
C CYS A 140 -10.33 -19.36 16.89
N GLU A 141 -10.17 -19.90 18.10
CA GLU A 141 -11.21 -19.88 19.14
C GLU A 141 -11.56 -18.44 19.59
N ASN A 142 -10.69 -17.49 19.34
CA ASN A 142 -10.87 -16.08 19.67
C ASN A 142 -11.05 -15.17 18.44
N GLY A 143 -11.50 -15.71 17.30
CA GLY A 143 -11.90 -14.94 16.12
C GLY A 143 -10.77 -14.59 15.16
N PHE A 144 -9.69 -15.38 15.15
CA PHE A 144 -8.64 -15.25 14.14
C PHE A 144 -9.19 -15.61 12.75
N ASP A 145 -8.97 -14.72 11.78
CA ASP A 145 -9.32 -14.95 10.39
C ASP A 145 -8.23 -15.76 9.69
N SER A 146 -8.48 -17.05 9.50
CA SER A 146 -7.55 -17.98 8.87
C SER A 146 -7.27 -17.68 7.39
N THR A 147 -8.03 -16.78 6.78
CA THR A 147 -7.86 -16.38 5.37
C THR A 147 -6.83 -15.27 5.18
N LEU A 148 -6.32 -14.68 6.26
CA LEU A 148 -5.28 -13.66 6.19
C LEU A 148 -3.99 -14.23 5.58
N VAL A 149 -3.33 -13.42 4.77
CA VAL A 149 -2.09 -13.75 4.07
C VAL A 149 -0.97 -12.79 4.48
N ASP A 150 0.28 -13.24 4.34
CA ASP A 150 1.46 -12.40 4.58
C ASP A 150 1.69 -11.35 3.48
N GLY A 151 2.73 -10.54 3.62
CA GLY A 151 3.11 -9.53 2.62
C GLY A 151 3.50 -10.09 1.24
N GLU A 152 3.76 -11.38 1.13
CA GLU A 152 3.99 -12.09 -0.13
C GLU A 152 2.75 -12.85 -0.63
N SER A 153 1.57 -12.52 -0.06
CA SER A 153 0.27 -13.16 -0.38
C SER A 153 0.23 -14.67 -0.14
N ARG A 154 1.03 -15.19 0.79
CA ARG A 154 1.03 -16.60 1.18
C ARG A 154 0.07 -16.82 2.34
N ASN A 155 -0.79 -17.82 2.24
CA ASN A 155 -1.53 -18.31 3.39
C ASN A 155 -0.61 -19.09 4.35
N LEU A 156 -1.11 -19.42 5.54
CA LEU A 156 -0.32 -20.09 6.58
C LEU A 156 0.35 -21.39 6.13
N VAL A 157 -0.30 -22.17 5.24
CA VAL A 157 0.27 -23.43 4.71
C VAL A 157 1.38 -23.15 3.71
N GLU A 158 1.20 -22.15 2.85
CA GLU A 158 2.20 -21.70 1.88
C GLU A 158 3.42 -21.09 2.58
N ALA A 159 3.20 -20.34 3.66
CA ALA A 159 4.26 -19.82 4.51
C ALA A 159 5.10 -20.95 5.13
N MET A 160 4.48 -22.01 5.65
CA MET A 160 5.19 -23.19 6.15
C MET A 160 6.01 -23.92 5.07
N ILE A 161 5.48 -24.01 3.84
CA ILE A 161 6.19 -24.62 2.70
C ILE A 161 7.40 -23.75 2.32
N TYR A 162 7.24 -22.43 2.32
CA TYR A 162 8.29 -21.49 1.98
C TYR A 162 9.47 -21.55 2.96
N GLN A 163 9.20 -21.65 4.24
CA GLN A 163 10.20 -21.61 5.32
C GLN A 163 11.11 -22.85 5.36
N LYS A 164 10.76 -23.93 4.67
CA LYS A 164 11.57 -25.15 4.49
C LYS A 164 12.05 -25.86 5.78
N GLN A 165 11.80 -25.33 6.95
CA GLN A 165 12.16 -25.95 8.24
C GLN A 165 11.16 -27.02 8.70
N TYR A 166 9.96 -27.02 8.11
CA TYR A 166 8.90 -27.95 8.48
C TYR A 166 8.93 -29.21 7.65
N SER A 167 8.79 -30.38 8.31
CA SER A 167 8.68 -31.67 7.64
C SER A 167 7.35 -31.78 6.86
N LYS A 168 7.32 -32.64 5.82
CA LYS A 168 6.09 -32.89 5.07
C LYS A 168 4.93 -33.33 5.97
N THR A 169 5.22 -34.10 7.02
CA THR A 169 4.21 -34.56 7.98
C THR A 169 3.63 -33.42 8.82
N GLN A 170 4.44 -32.46 9.24
CA GLN A 170 3.97 -31.27 9.97
C GLN A 170 3.12 -30.37 9.07
N ILE A 171 3.56 -30.13 7.83
CA ILE A 171 2.80 -29.34 6.85
C ILE A 171 1.44 -29.99 6.56
N GLU A 172 1.39 -31.31 6.39
CA GLU A 172 0.15 -32.03 6.06
C GLU A 172 -0.82 -32.08 7.26
N SER A 173 -0.31 -32.24 8.49
CA SER A 173 -1.11 -32.14 9.72
C SER A 173 -1.74 -30.76 9.86
N PHE A 174 -0.93 -29.72 9.73
CA PHE A 174 -1.41 -28.34 9.81
C PHE A 174 -2.39 -28.00 8.69
N ARG A 175 -2.10 -28.44 7.44
CA ARG A 175 -2.97 -28.23 6.28
C ARG A 175 -4.37 -28.79 6.49
N LYS A 176 -4.47 -30.02 7.03
CA LYS A 176 -5.76 -30.64 7.33
C LYS A 176 -6.57 -29.76 8.29
N LYS A 177 -5.97 -29.32 9.35
CA LYS A 177 -6.57 -28.47 10.37
C LYS A 177 -6.97 -27.10 9.82
N TYR A 178 -6.09 -26.50 9.01
CA TYR A 178 -6.33 -25.24 8.32
C TYR A 178 -7.57 -25.30 7.40
N ILE A 179 -7.68 -26.39 6.58
CA ILE A 179 -8.82 -26.58 5.67
C ILE A 179 -10.12 -26.81 6.46
N GLU A 180 -10.10 -27.58 7.54
CA GLU A 180 -11.26 -27.81 8.39
C GLU A 180 -11.79 -26.50 8.99
N ARG A 181 -10.92 -25.61 9.45
CA ARG A 181 -11.30 -24.31 10.04
C ARG A 181 -11.77 -23.31 8.98
N THR A 182 -11.04 -23.14 7.87
CA THR A 182 -11.43 -22.22 6.78
C THR A 182 -12.76 -22.60 6.15
N ASN A 183 -13.09 -23.89 6.01
CA ASN A 183 -14.38 -24.35 5.53
C ASN A 183 -15.53 -24.05 6.51
N ASN A 184 -15.28 -24.13 7.83
CA ASN A 184 -16.26 -23.77 8.84
C ASN A 184 -16.51 -22.24 8.85
N ASP A 185 -15.47 -21.43 8.75
CA ASP A 185 -15.58 -19.96 8.67
C ASP A 185 -16.38 -19.50 7.44
N LEU A 186 -16.28 -20.24 6.32
CA LEU A 186 -17.06 -19.98 5.10
C LEU A 186 -18.54 -20.39 5.28
N ASN A 187 -18.83 -21.48 6.01
CA ASN A 187 -20.19 -21.96 6.24
C ASN A 187 -20.95 -21.10 7.27
N ASP A 188 -20.30 -20.58 8.30
CA ASP A 188 -20.91 -19.67 9.28
C ASP A 188 -21.27 -18.30 8.67
N LYS A 189 -20.53 -17.85 7.65
CA LYS A 189 -20.85 -16.63 6.89
C LYS A 189 -22.08 -16.79 5.97
N THR A 190 -22.54 -18.02 5.68
CA THR A 190 -23.69 -18.32 4.80
C THR A 190 -25.01 -18.59 5.52
N SER A 191 -25.03 -18.74 6.85
CA SER A 191 -26.22 -19.19 7.61
C SER A 191 -26.98 -18.11 8.40
N ASN A 192 -26.62 -16.84 8.32
CA ASN A 192 -27.39 -15.78 9.00
C ASN A 192 -28.22 -14.92 8.04
N ASN A 193 -29.49 -15.30 7.91
CA ASN A 193 -30.56 -14.48 7.32
C ASN A 193 -30.83 -13.20 8.13
N MET A 194 -31.05 -12.12 7.39
CA MET A 194 -31.34 -10.73 7.79
C MET A 194 -32.44 -10.56 8.84
N PRO A 195 -32.45 -9.44 9.61
CA PRO A 195 -33.24 -8.29 9.15
C PRO A 195 -32.49 -6.93 9.20
N ALA A 196 -33.09 -6.00 8.45
CA ALA A 196 -32.59 -4.70 8.07
C ALA A 196 -32.44 -3.67 9.22
N ASN A 197 -31.56 -2.70 8.93
CA ASN A 197 -31.33 -1.39 9.57
C ASN A 197 -30.35 -1.37 10.76
N GLU A 198 -29.12 -0.99 10.43
CA GLU A 198 -28.50 0.19 11.04
C GLU A 198 -27.13 0.48 10.37
N LYS A 199 -26.97 1.73 9.96
CA LYS A 199 -25.73 2.27 9.41
C LYS A 199 -24.67 2.31 10.48
N LEU A 200 -23.56 1.60 10.30
CA LEU A 200 -22.26 1.97 10.89
C LEU A 200 -21.13 1.52 9.98
N ASN A 201 -20.18 2.41 9.79
CA ASN A 201 -18.98 2.24 9.00
C ASN A 201 -18.27 0.92 9.31
N LYS A 202 -18.24 0.01 8.34
CA LYS A 202 -17.34 -1.14 8.33
C LYS A 202 -16.24 -0.84 7.30
N GLU A 203 -15.05 -0.62 7.79
CA GLU A 203 -13.85 -0.84 7.00
C GLU A 203 -13.89 -2.29 6.51
N LYS A 204 -14.01 -2.46 5.20
CA LYS A 204 -14.01 -3.77 4.56
C LYS A 204 -12.55 -4.19 4.37
N THR A 205 -12.10 -5.16 5.14
CA THR A 205 -10.94 -5.97 4.75
C THR A 205 -11.33 -6.75 3.50
N CYS A 206 -10.75 -6.39 2.36
CA CYS A 206 -10.96 -7.09 1.10
C CYS A 206 -10.00 -8.27 1.02
N SER A 207 -10.54 -9.48 0.84
CA SER A 207 -9.76 -10.62 0.36
C SER A 207 -9.42 -10.39 -1.11
N GLU A 208 -8.14 -10.35 -1.45
CA GLU A 208 -7.69 -10.24 -2.84
C GLU A 208 -8.12 -11.47 -3.64
N VAL A 209 -8.88 -11.25 -4.70
CA VAL A 209 -9.29 -12.30 -5.64
C VAL A 209 -8.31 -12.30 -6.82
N ILE A 210 -7.28 -13.11 -6.73
CA ILE A 210 -6.34 -13.30 -7.85
C ILE A 210 -7.02 -14.15 -8.92
N PRO A 211 -7.08 -13.67 -10.19
CA PRO A 211 -7.66 -14.42 -11.29
C PRO A 211 -6.97 -15.77 -11.47
N LYS A 212 -7.75 -16.82 -11.70
CA LYS A 212 -7.22 -18.20 -11.89
C LYS A 212 -6.63 -18.40 -13.29
N LEU A 213 -5.52 -17.75 -13.60
CA LEU A 213 -4.70 -18.12 -14.75
C LEU A 213 -3.77 -19.27 -14.37
N SER A 214 -3.53 -20.20 -15.29
CA SER A 214 -2.49 -21.21 -15.10
C SER A 214 -1.10 -20.53 -15.10
N ARG A 215 -0.12 -21.17 -14.47
CA ARG A 215 1.27 -20.67 -14.49
C ARG A 215 1.83 -20.55 -15.91
N GLU A 216 1.37 -21.42 -16.81
CA GLU A 216 1.73 -21.41 -18.22
C GLU A 216 1.12 -20.23 -18.95
N ASP A 217 -0.14 -19.88 -18.68
CA ASP A 217 -0.80 -18.71 -19.26
C ASP A 217 -0.11 -17.41 -18.85
N ILE A 218 0.27 -17.29 -17.56
CA ILE A 218 1.01 -16.12 -17.07
C ILE A 218 2.33 -15.96 -17.83
N VAL A 219 3.14 -17.02 -17.92
CA VAL A 219 4.42 -17.01 -18.64
C VAL A 219 4.22 -16.68 -20.13
N ASN A 220 3.12 -17.13 -20.72
CA ASN A 220 2.80 -16.82 -22.12
C ASN A 220 2.39 -15.36 -22.29
N LEU A 221 1.61 -14.77 -21.37
CA LEU A 221 1.25 -13.36 -21.39
C LEU A 221 2.45 -12.44 -21.16
N GLU A 222 3.33 -12.78 -20.23
CA GLU A 222 4.54 -12.02 -19.89
C GLU A 222 5.55 -11.91 -21.05
N LYS A 223 5.42 -12.74 -22.09
CA LYS A 223 6.18 -12.57 -23.36
C LYS A 223 5.80 -11.32 -24.15
N TYR A 224 4.63 -10.78 -23.88
CA TYR A 224 4.05 -9.66 -24.63
C TYR A 224 3.94 -8.38 -23.81
N GLY A 225 3.95 -8.47 -22.48
CA GLY A 225 3.78 -7.34 -21.60
C GLY A 225 3.71 -7.71 -20.12
N THR A 226 3.20 -6.82 -19.31
CA THR A 226 3.11 -6.97 -17.85
C THR A 226 1.68 -7.26 -17.42
N VAL A 227 1.47 -8.32 -16.67
CA VAL A 227 0.17 -8.63 -16.07
C VAL A 227 -0.02 -7.76 -14.82
N LEU A 228 -0.84 -6.73 -14.89
CA LEU A 228 -0.98 -5.73 -13.83
C LEU A 228 -1.59 -6.30 -12.55
N ASN A 229 -2.40 -7.36 -12.63
CA ASN A 229 -3.02 -7.99 -11.46
C ASN A 229 -2.01 -8.62 -10.48
N TYR A 230 -0.78 -8.85 -10.91
CA TYR A 230 0.30 -9.37 -10.06
C TYR A 230 1.26 -8.28 -9.58
N LYS A 231 1.01 -7.03 -9.97
CA LYS A 231 1.75 -5.87 -9.45
C LYS A 231 1.34 -5.64 -7.99
N LYS A 232 2.30 -5.44 -7.11
CA LYS A 232 2.02 -5.07 -5.72
C LYS A 232 1.56 -3.62 -5.65
N TYR A 233 0.36 -3.41 -5.11
CA TYR A 233 -0.17 -2.09 -4.79
C TYR A 233 -0.10 -1.91 -3.27
N VAL A 234 0.78 -1.05 -2.81
CA VAL A 234 0.97 -0.75 -1.37
C VAL A 234 -0.29 -0.11 -0.79
N THR A 235 -0.96 0.73 -1.59
CA THR A 235 -2.19 1.43 -1.23
C THR A 235 -3.06 1.60 -2.46
N GLU A 236 -4.31 2.05 -2.28
CA GLU A 236 -5.24 2.42 -3.37
C GLU A 236 -4.57 3.41 -4.35
N PRO A 237 -4.43 3.10 -5.66
CA PRO A 237 -3.63 3.89 -6.60
C PRO A 237 -4.12 5.31 -6.84
N THR A 238 -5.44 5.59 -6.72
CA THR A 238 -5.99 6.93 -6.96
C THR A 238 -6.89 7.43 -5.83
N ILE A 239 -7.06 8.75 -5.76
CA ILE A 239 -8.02 9.42 -4.88
C ILE A 239 -8.88 10.38 -5.70
N GLY A 240 -10.19 10.44 -5.42
CA GLY A 240 -11.10 11.41 -6.00
C GLY A 240 -11.39 11.21 -7.48
N ARG A 241 -11.23 9.99 -8.00
CA ARG A 241 -11.48 9.60 -9.40
C ARG A 241 -12.66 8.63 -9.57
N GLU A 242 -13.56 8.56 -8.59
CA GLU A 242 -14.67 7.61 -8.56
C GLU A 242 -15.60 7.77 -9.78
N LYS A 243 -15.78 9.00 -10.27
CA LYS A 243 -16.60 9.28 -11.44
C LYS A 243 -15.95 8.76 -12.73
N GLU A 244 -14.68 9.02 -12.92
CA GLU A 244 -13.91 8.54 -14.06
C GLU A 244 -13.78 7.03 -14.04
N LEU A 245 -13.52 6.44 -12.87
CA LEU A 245 -13.46 4.99 -12.66
C LEU A 245 -14.80 4.32 -12.96
N LYS A 246 -15.92 4.89 -12.46
CA LYS A 246 -17.26 4.40 -12.77
C LYS A 246 -17.55 4.46 -14.27
N ASN A 247 -17.16 5.55 -14.96
CA ASN A 247 -17.31 5.68 -16.39
C ASN A 247 -16.49 4.63 -17.15
N LEU A 248 -15.27 4.33 -16.68
CA LEU A 248 -14.40 3.29 -17.23
C LEU A 248 -15.05 1.91 -17.11
N MET A 249 -15.59 1.57 -15.95
CA MET A 249 -16.32 0.31 -15.74
C MET A 249 -17.56 0.22 -16.63
N ILE A 250 -18.35 1.30 -16.75
CA ILE A 250 -19.54 1.35 -17.62
C ILE A 250 -19.13 1.18 -19.10
N SER A 251 -18.05 1.82 -19.52
CA SER A 251 -17.52 1.68 -20.89
C SER A 251 -17.13 0.23 -21.19
N LEU A 252 -16.46 -0.44 -20.27
CA LEU A 252 -16.09 -1.86 -20.39
C LEU A 252 -17.29 -2.81 -20.42
N ALA A 253 -18.41 -2.42 -19.83
CA ALA A 253 -19.66 -3.20 -19.88
C ALA A 253 -20.36 -3.14 -21.27
N GLN A 254 -19.98 -2.22 -22.14
CA GLN A 254 -20.58 -2.11 -23.49
C GLN A 254 -20.07 -3.23 -24.39
N ASN A 255 -20.96 -3.97 -25.07
CA ASN A 255 -20.59 -5.17 -25.84
C ASN A 255 -19.59 -4.94 -26.98
N LYS A 256 -19.59 -3.79 -27.63
CA LYS A 256 -18.80 -3.54 -28.85
C LYS A 256 -17.86 -2.34 -28.77
N LYS A 257 -17.58 -1.88 -27.54
CA LYS A 257 -16.68 -0.74 -27.35
C LYS A 257 -15.57 -1.08 -26.36
N SER A 258 -14.44 -0.53 -26.64
CA SER A 258 -13.27 -0.42 -25.78
C SER A 258 -13.23 0.96 -25.13
N SER A 259 -12.36 1.19 -24.18
CA SER A 259 -12.29 2.44 -23.43
C SER A 259 -11.07 3.26 -23.83
N LEU A 260 -11.24 4.57 -24.03
CA LEU A 260 -10.14 5.49 -24.32
C LEU A 260 -10.13 6.64 -23.31
N ILE A 261 -9.12 6.65 -22.47
CA ILE A 261 -8.92 7.69 -21.46
C ILE A 261 -8.11 8.82 -22.09
N VAL A 262 -8.71 10.00 -22.18
CA VAL A 262 -8.12 11.18 -22.84
C VAL A 262 -7.93 12.28 -21.80
N GLY A 263 -6.71 12.77 -21.65
CA GLY A 263 -6.38 13.86 -20.73
C GLY A 263 -4.95 14.33 -20.92
N GLU A 264 -4.62 15.50 -20.42
CA GLU A 264 -3.27 16.03 -20.50
C GLU A 264 -2.24 15.12 -19.82
N SER A 265 -0.95 15.31 -20.12
CA SER A 265 0.11 14.56 -19.45
C SER A 265 0.11 14.84 -17.95
N GLY A 266 0.38 13.83 -17.12
CA GLY A 266 0.49 14.00 -15.67
C GLY A 266 -0.82 14.14 -14.88
N VAL A 267 -2.02 13.94 -15.51
CA VAL A 267 -3.31 14.01 -14.80
C VAL A 267 -3.72 12.71 -14.09
N GLY A 268 -2.93 11.63 -14.24
CA GLY A 268 -3.15 10.35 -13.59
C GLY A 268 -3.91 9.31 -14.42
N LYS A 269 -3.80 9.33 -15.76
CA LYS A 269 -4.49 8.36 -16.65
C LYS A 269 -4.10 6.92 -16.38
N THR A 270 -2.81 6.64 -16.28
CA THR A 270 -2.27 5.31 -15.97
C THR A 270 -2.70 4.85 -14.57
N ALA A 271 -2.64 5.76 -13.58
CA ALA A 271 -3.10 5.49 -12.23
C ALA A 271 -4.59 5.11 -12.16
N LEU A 272 -5.46 5.66 -13.03
CA LEU A 272 -6.87 5.26 -13.11
C LEU A 272 -7.04 3.80 -13.55
N VAL A 273 -6.18 3.30 -14.44
CA VAL A 273 -6.20 1.89 -14.85
C VAL A 273 -5.65 1.01 -13.73
N GLU A 274 -4.60 1.43 -13.05
CA GLU A 274 -4.07 0.75 -11.86
C GLU A 274 -5.13 0.67 -10.74
N GLU A 275 -5.91 1.74 -10.55
CA GLU A 275 -7.06 1.73 -9.62
C GLU A 275 -8.12 0.70 -10.02
N LEU A 276 -8.43 0.58 -11.32
CA LEU A 276 -9.34 -0.47 -11.79
C LEU A 276 -8.79 -1.86 -11.46
N VAL A 277 -7.49 -2.10 -11.68
CA VAL A 277 -6.82 -3.36 -11.32
C VAL A 277 -6.93 -3.60 -9.81
N TYR A 278 -6.60 -2.61 -9.00
CA TYR A 278 -6.71 -2.69 -7.54
C TYR A 278 -8.14 -3.05 -7.11
N ARG A 279 -9.17 -2.41 -7.71
CA ARG A 279 -10.57 -2.73 -7.43
C ARG A 279 -10.99 -4.14 -7.90
N ILE A 280 -10.40 -4.65 -8.98
CA ILE A 280 -10.60 -6.04 -9.42
C ILE A 280 -10.01 -7.01 -8.40
N ILE A 281 -8.78 -6.80 -8.00
CA ILE A 281 -8.06 -7.66 -7.03
C ILE A 281 -8.79 -7.65 -5.67
N THR A 282 -9.23 -6.49 -5.22
CA THR A 282 -9.95 -6.33 -3.95
C THR A 282 -11.44 -6.62 -4.05
N ASN A 283 -11.91 -7.17 -5.19
CA ASN A 283 -13.31 -7.54 -5.45
C ASN A 283 -14.33 -6.38 -5.26
N GLN A 284 -13.89 -5.14 -5.52
CA GLN A 284 -14.72 -3.93 -5.42
C GLN A 284 -15.27 -3.48 -6.78
N VAL A 285 -15.55 -4.43 -7.66
CA VAL A 285 -16.05 -4.21 -9.02
C VAL A 285 -17.35 -4.96 -9.25
N PRO A 286 -18.16 -4.54 -10.25
CA PRO A 286 -19.31 -5.31 -10.71
C PRO A 286 -18.94 -6.73 -11.15
N THR A 287 -19.88 -7.67 -11.07
CA THR A 287 -19.67 -9.11 -11.34
C THR A 287 -19.00 -9.41 -12.68
N PHE A 288 -19.26 -8.63 -13.73
CA PHE A 288 -18.67 -8.84 -15.06
C PHE A 288 -17.17 -8.49 -15.14
N LEU A 289 -16.63 -7.73 -14.15
CA LEU A 289 -15.21 -7.41 -14.02
C LEU A 289 -14.51 -8.27 -12.97
N GLN A 290 -15.23 -9.03 -12.17
CA GLN A 290 -14.62 -9.93 -11.19
C GLN A 290 -13.75 -10.97 -11.91
N ASN A 291 -12.58 -11.22 -11.38
CA ASN A 291 -11.57 -12.13 -11.95
C ASN A 291 -11.02 -11.75 -13.34
N LYS A 292 -11.30 -10.54 -13.84
CA LYS A 292 -10.66 -10.08 -15.08
C LYS A 292 -9.18 -9.79 -14.86
N VAL A 293 -8.40 -10.09 -15.89
CA VAL A 293 -6.96 -9.80 -15.91
C VAL A 293 -6.73 -8.65 -16.88
N ILE A 294 -5.83 -7.75 -16.50
CA ILE A 294 -5.39 -6.62 -17.35
C ILE A 294 -3.92 -6.83 -17.70
N LEU A 295 -3.65 -6.95 -18.99
CA LEU A 295 -2.31 -7.05 -19.56
C LEU A 295 -1.90 -5.70 -20.14
N GLU A 296 -0.90 -5.08 -19.57
CA GLU A 296 -0.26 -3.89 -20.12
C GLU A 296 0.72 -4.29 -21.20
N ILE A 297 0.56 -3.71 -22.40
CA ILE A 297 1.45 -3.94 -23.52
C ILE A 297 2.07 -2.63 -24.02
N ASN A 298 3.33 -2.70 -24.44
CA ASN A 298 4.04 -1.61 -25.07
C ASN A 298 4.24 -1.95 -26.57
N PRO A 299 3.60 -1.22 -27.51
CA PRO A 299 3.73 -1.48 -28.94
C PRO A 299 5.18 -1.52 -29.43
N SER A 300 6.05 -0.65 -28.92
CA SER A 300 7.46 -0.56 -29.33
C SER A 300 8.28 -1.77 -28.89
N GLU A 301 7.98 -2.37 -27.75
CA GLU A 301 8.67 -3.57 -27.24
C GLU A 301 8.31 -4.81 -28.05
N ILE A 302 7.07 -4.90 -28.53
CA ILE A 302 6.63 -6.02 -29.36
C ILE A 302 7.39 -6.05 -30.69
N VAL A 303 7.66 -4.88 -31.28
CA VAL A 303 8.42 -4.75 -32.54
C VAL A 303 9.90 -5.07 -32.36
N SER A 304 10.50 -4.67 -31.23
CA SER A 304 11.95 -4.78 -31.01
C SER A 304 12.51 -6.20 -31.14
N GLY A 305 11.67 -7.23 -30.97
CA GLY A 305 12.02 -8.65 -31.13
C GLY A 305 11.77 -9.22 -32.54
N CYS A 306 11.28 -8.43 -33.50
CA CYS A 306 10.88 -8.91 -34.83
C CYS A 306 11.91 -8.52 -35.91
N LYS A 307 12.52 -9.51 -36.56
CA LYS A 307 13.48 -9.28 -37.66
C LYS A 307 12.80 -9.03 -39.04
N TYR A 308 11.57 -9.46 -39.21
CA TYR A 308 10.79 -9.40 -40.45
C TYR A 308 9.35 -8.98 -40.17
N VAL A 309 8.71 -8.32 -41.13
CA VAL A 309 7.31 -7.83 -41.06
C VAL A 309 6.33 -8.97 -40.70
N GLY A 310 6.45 -10.11 -41.36
CA GLY A 310 5.57 -11.27 -41.12
C GLY A 310 5.65 -11.82 -39.69
N THR A 311 6.81 -11.73 -39.03
CA THR A 311 6.95 -12.16 -37.65
C THR A 311 6.27 -11.23 -36.66
N PHE A 312 6.18 -9.95 -36.96
CA PHE A 312 5.43 -8.97 -36.17
C PHE A 312 3.92 -9.20 -36.27
N GLU A 313 3.40 -9.36 -37.51
CA GLU A 313 1.98 -9.63 -37.73
C GLU A 313 1.53 -10.93 -37.03
N GLU A 314 2.33 -12.00 -37.11
CA GLU A 314 2.07 -13.27 -36.44
C GLU A 314 2.06 -13.10 -34.93
N LYS A 315 3.05 -12.40 -34.37
CA LYS A 315 3.17 -12.15 -32.94
C LYS A 315 1.98 -11.36 -32.37
N ILE A 316 1.52 -10.31 -33.09
CA ILE A 316 0.32 -9.56 -32.69
C ILE A 316 -0.94 -10.44 -32.78
N LYS A 317 -1.07 -11.24 -33.82
CA LYS A 317 -2.21 -12.14 -33.99
C LYS A 317 -2.27 -13.16 -32.86
N ASP A 318 -1.14 -13.75 -32.49
CA ASP A 318 -1.04 -14.70 -31.39
C ASP A 318 -1.39 -14.05 -30.05
N LEU A 319 -0.89 -12.85 -29.76
CA LEU A 319 -1.25 -12.06 -28.58
C LEU A 319 -2.77 -11.84 -28.51
N LEU A 320 -3.37 -11.34 -29.60
CA LEU A 320 -4.80 -11.02 -29.62
C LEU A 320 -5.69 -12.27 -29.48
N ASN A 321 -5.26 -13.41 -30.05
CA ASN A 321 -5.93 -14.69 -29.87
C ASN A 321 -5.83 -15.18 -28.43
N LEU A 322 -4.65 -15.13 -27.84
CA LEU A 322 -4.42 -15.52 -26.44
C LEU A 322 -5.25 -14.67 -25.47
N CYS A 323 -5.27 -13.34 -25.67
CA CYS A 323 -6.08 -12.44 -24.85
C CYS A 323 -7.58 -12.71 -24.98
N LYS A 324 -8.04 -13.12 -26.17
CA LYS A 324 -9.43 -13.50 -26.39
C LYS A 324 -9.77 -14.83 -25.71
N GLU A 325 -8.93 -15.84 -25.82
CA GLU A 325 -9.13 -17.17 -25.23
C GLU A 325 -9.18 -17.10 -23.70
N LEU A 326 -8.32 -16.28 -23.10
CA LEU A 326 -8.21 -16.09 -21.66
C LEU A 326 -9.10 -14.96 -21.11
N ASP A 327 -9.90 -14.30 -21.96
CA ASP A 327 -10.79 -13.18 -21.59
C ASP A 327 -10.04 -12.02 -20.88
N ILE A 328 -8.87 -11.66 -21.43
CA ILE A 328 -7.95 -10.63 -20.94
C ILE A 328 -8.35 -9.26 -21.47
N ILE A 329 -8.29 -8.24 -20.62
CA ILE A 329 -8.39 -6.84 -21.04
C ILE A 329 -6.98 -6.33 -21.38
N ILE A 330 -6.79 -5.85 -22.59
CA ILE A 330 -5.50 -5.27 -23.00
C ILE A 330 -5.45 -3.81 -22.54
N PHE A 331 -4.37 -3.41 -21.91
CA PHE A 331 -4.08 -2.01 -21.60
C PHE A 331 -2.90 -1.52 -22.45
N ILE A 332 -3.09 -0.38 -23.12
CA ILE A 332 -2.06 0.28 -23.93
C ILE A 332 -1.92 1.71 -23.43
N ASP A 333 -0.86 1.96 -22.68
CA ASP A 333 -0.53 3.34 -22.32
C ASP A 333 0.01 4.06 -23.55
N GLU A 334 -0.36 5.33 -23.72
CA GLU A 334 -0.06 6.10 -24.92
C GLU A 334 -0.43 5.37 -26.23
N ILE A 335 -1.68 4.90 -26.32
CA ILE A 335 -2.18 4.06 -27.45
C ILE A 335 -1.92 4.64 -28.82
N HIS A 336 -1.69 5.95 -28.96
CA HIS A 336 -1.32 6.60 -30.20
C HIS A 336 0.02 6.09 -30.76
N THR A 337 0.90 5.51 -29.92
CA THR A 337 2.17 4.91 -30.35
C THR A 337 2.01 3.68 -31.25
N MET A 338 0.82 3.07 -31.27
CA MET A 338 0.53 1.95 -32.17
C MET A 338 0.46 2.36 -33.65
N TYR A 339 0.20 3.66 -33.93
CA TYR A 339 0.19 4.16 -35.31
C TYR A 339 1.60 4.23 -35.88
N GLY A 340 1.79 3.64 -37.06
CA GLY A 340 3.10 3.50 -37.67
C GLY A 340 4.01 2.44 -37.09
N THR A 341 3.64 1.82 -35.97
CA THR A 341 4.42 0.73 -35.35
C THR A 341 4.23 -0.55 -36.14
N GLY A 342 5.34 -1.07 -36.73
CA GLY A 342 5.35 -2.26 -37.59
C GLY A 342 5.15 -1.96 -39.07
N SER A 343 4.95 -0.68 -39.47
CA SER A 343 4.89 -0.27 -40.86
C SER A 343 6.30 -0.20 -41.47
N TYR A 344 6.42 -0.66 -42.72
CA TYR A 344 7.63 -0.55 -43.55
C TYR A 344 7.25 0.06 -44.92
N GLU A 345 8.24 0.54 -45.63
CA GLU A 345 8.04 1.06 -47.02
C GLU A 345 7.23 0.08 -47.86
N ASN A 346 6.00 0.45 -48.21
CA ASN A 346 4.99 -0.30 -49.00
C ASN A 346 4.05 -1.26 -48.23
N ASN A 347 3.94 -1.21 -46.90
CA ASN A 347 2.95 -1.99 -46.16
C ASN A 347 2.26 -1.13 -45.10
N ASP A 348 0.96 -0.82 -45.30
CA ASP A 348 0.14 -0.02 -44.37
C ASP A 348 -0.40 -0.83 -43.19
N ASN A 349 0.11 -2.05 -42.95
CA ASN A 349 -0.31 -2.91 -41.84
C ASN A 349 0.45 -2.57 -40.55
N ASP A 350 0.09 -1.45 -39.95
CA ASP A 350 0.53 -1.11 -38.62
C ASP A 350 -0.32 -1.82 -37.52
N MET A 351 0.12 -1.75 -36.26
CA MET A 351 -0.59 -2.35 -35.14
C MET A 351 -2.01 -1.78 -34.99
N ALA A 352 -2.23 -0.50 -35.33
CA ALA A 352 -3.53 0.14 -35.30
C ALA A 352 -4.52 -0.52 -36.25
N SER A 353 -4.07 -0.85 -37.47
CA SER A 353 -4.89 -1.53 -38.48
C SER A 353 -5.24 -2.96 -38.06
N MET A 354 -4.30 -3.68 -37.48
CA MET A 354 -4.53 -5.04 -36.95
C MET A 354 -5.52 -5.05 -35.77
N LEU A 355 -5.35 -4.13 -34.83
CA LEU A 355 -6.25 -3.98 -33.69
C LEU A 355 -7.66 -3.62 -34.15
N LYS A 356 -7.80 -2.71 -35.11
CA LYS A 356 -9.07 -2.31 -35.71
C LYS A 356 -9.85 -3.50 -36.28
N TYR A 357 -9.17 -4.38 -37.00
CA TYR A 357 -9.77 -5.57 -37.56
C TYR A 357 -10.29 -6.52 -36.46
N GLN A 358 -9.55 -6.69 -35.39
CA GLN A 358 -9.95 -7.57 -34.27
C GLN A 358 -11.08 -6.98 -33.44
N LEU A 359 -11.06 -5.68 -33.15
CA LEU A 359 -12.12 -4.99 -32.44
C LEU A 359 -13.48 -5.01 -33.19
N ASP A 360 -13.46 -5.17 -34.53
CA ASP A 360 -14.66 -5.31 -35.31
C ASP A 360 -15.32 -6.70 -35.23
N ARG A 361 -14.54 -7.72 -34.93
CA ARG A 361 -14.95 -9.13 -35.05
C ARG A 361 -14.96 -9.91 -33.73
N SER A 362 -14.46 -9.33 -32.67
CA SER A 362 -14.34 -10.03 -31.38
C SER A 362 -14.86 -9.20 -30.22
N ASP A 363 -15.15 -9.87 -29.12
CA ASP A 363 -15.50 -9.24 -27.84
C ASP A 363 -14.24 -8.78 -27.06
N LEU A 364 -13.10 -8.67 -27.72
CA LEU A 364 -11.84 -8.20 -27.13
C LEU A 364 -12.00 -6.79 -26.56
N LYS A 365 -11.54 -6.60 -25.32
CA LYS A 365 -11.58 -5.32 -24.61
C LYS A 365 -10.20 -4.69 -24.56
N VAL A 366 -10.14 -3.41 -24.89
CA VAL A 366 -8.92 -2.61 -24.83
C VAL A 366 -9.18 -1.36 -24.01
N ILE A 367 -8.26 -1.03 -23.14
CA ILE A 367 -8.17 0.27 -22.47
C ILE A 367 -6.98 0.98 -23.08
N GLY A 368 -7.18 2.17 -23.61
CA GLY A 368 -6.09 3.01 -24.11
C GLY A 368 -6.02 4.32 -23.35
N THR A 369 -4.83 4.87 -23.20
CA THR A 369 -4.64 6.26 -22.75
C THR A 369 -4.04 7.10 -23.86
N THR A 370 -4.35 8.38 -23.89
CA THR A 370 -3.72 9.32 -24.84
C THR A 370 -3.88 10.76 -24.35
N THR A 371 -3.10 11.67 -24.90
CA THR A 371 -3.30 13.10 -24.66
C THR A 371 -4.40 13.65 -25.57
N LYS A 372 -4.87 14.86 -25.26
CA LYS A 372 -5.87 15.53 -26.08
C LYS A 372 -5.35 15.86 -27.48
N GLN A 373 -4.08 16.26 -27.60
CA GLN A 373 -3.46 16.61 -28.88
C GLN A 373 -3.33 15.38 -29.77
N GLU A 374 -2.85 14.25 -29.24
CA GLU A 374 -2.73 12.99 -29.98
C GLU A 374 -4.09 12.38 -30.33
N TYR A 375 -5.09 12.52 -29.43
CA TYR A 375 -6.45 12.11 -29.77
C TYR A 375 -6.98 12.84 -30.99
N GLU A 376 -6.82 14.17 -31.08
CA GLU A 376 -7.25 14.95 -32.23
C GLU A 376 -6.46 14.60 -33.50
N LYS A 377 -5.17 14.30 -33.35
CA LYS A 377 -4.29 13.95 -34.49
C LYS A 377 -4.58 12.56 -35.07
N TYR A 378 -4.71 11.54 -34.23
CA TYR A 378 -4.74 10.14 -34.65
C TYR A 378 -6.14 9.51 -34.65
N PHE A 379 -7.03 9.93 -33.76
CA PHE A 379 -8.36 9.35 -33.67
C PHE A 379 -9.46 10.17 -34.36
N ASN A 380 -9.22 11.47 -34.59
CA ASN A 380 -10.24 12.32 -35.21
C ASN A 380 -10.32 12.02 -36.71
N GLY A 381 -11.40 11.32 -37.10
CA GLY A 381 -11.58 10.85 -38.49
C GLY A 381 -11.27 9.37 -38.72
N ASP A 382 -10.59 8.70 -37.80
CA ASP A 382 -10.31 7.27 -37.89
C ASP A 382 -11.53 6.41 -37.52
N ALA A 383 -11.63 5.24 -38.12
CA ALA A 383 -12.67 4.26 -37.84
C ALA A 383 -12.53 3.69 -36.40
N LEU A 384 -11.34 3.70 -35.79
CA LEU A 384 -11.11 3.32 -34.40
C LEU A 384 -11.90 4.19 -33.42
N LYS A 385 -12.13 5.48 -33.73
CA LYS A 385 -12.96 6.37 -32.91
C LYS A 385 -14.32 5.77 -32.57
N ARG A 386 -14.92 5.03 -33.50
CA ARG A 386 -16.25 4.41 -33.31
C ARG A 386 -16.20 3.19 -32.37
N ARG A 387 -15.00 2.62 -32.18
CA ARG A 387 -14.76 1.42 -31.35
C ARG A 387 -14.41 1.75 -29.91
N PHE A 388 -14.06 3.00 -29.65
CA PHE A 388 -13.72 3.45 -28.32
C PHE A 388 -14.80 4.38 -27.75
N ASP A 389 -15.06 4.19 -26.44
CA ASP A 389 -15.81 5.12 -25.63
C ASP A 389 -14.83 6.07 -24.94
N LYS A 390 -15.01 7.38 -25.16
CA LYS A 390 -14.08 8.40 -24.70
C LYS A 390 -14.36 8.83 -23.26
N ILE A 391 -13.40 8.63 -22.38
CA ILE A 391 -13.41 9.09 -20.99
C ILE A 391 -12.45 10.26 -20.88
N THR A 392 -12.95 11.44 -20.52
CA THR A 392 -12.11 12.64 -20.41
C THR A 392 -11.66 12.83 -18.96
N MET A 393 -10.34 12.89 -18.77
CA MET A 393 -9.73 13.24 -17.49
C MET A 393 -9.22 14.67 -17.50
N LYS A 394 -9.48 15.37 -16.39
CA LYS A 394 -8.98 16.72 -16.15
C LYS A 394 -8.06 16.70 -14.92
N GLU A 395 -7.32 17.77 -14.71
CA GLU A 395 -6.63 17.99 -13.46
C GLU A 395 -7.59 17.86 -12.26
N PRO A 396 -7.11 17.33 -11.13
CA PRO A 396 -7.88 17.30 -9.89
C PRO A 396 -8.18 18.72 -9.41
N ASP A 397 -9.31 18.92 -8.76
CA ASP A 397 -9.56 20.14 -8.03
C ASP A 397 -8.64 20.27 -6.79
N LYS A 398 -8.59 21.45 -6.20
CA LYS A 398 -7.67 21.73 -5.08
C LYS A 398 -7.86 20.81 -3.88
N ASN A 399 -9.09 20.42 -3.56
CA ASN A 399 -9.38 19.53 -2.42
C ASN A 399 -8.92 18.10 -2.69
N VAL A 400 -9.14 17.61 -3.90
CA VAL A 400 -8.65 16.31 -4.34
C VAL A 400 -7.12 16.32 -4.43
N LEU A 401 -6.51 17.42 -4.90
CA LEU A 401 -5.06 17.54 -4.93
C LEU A 401 -4.45 17.48 -3.53
N TYR A 402 -5.07 18.12 -2.53
CA TYR A 402 -4.63 17.99 -1.14
C TYR A 402 -4.63 16.53 -0.68
N GLN A 403 -5.71 15.79 -0.92
CA GLN A 403 -5.81 14.39 -0.54
C GLN A 403 -4.75 13.53 -1.23
N ILE A 404 -4.49 13.80 -2.52
CA ILE A 404 -3.43 13.10 -3.28
C ILE A 404 -2.06 13.38 -2.66
N ILE A 405 -1.73 14.65 -2.37
CA ILE A 405 -0.45 15.02 -1.76
C ILE A 405 -0.28 14.36 -0.38
N TYR A 406 -1.33 14.35 0.45
CA TYR A 406 -1.31 13.68 1.75
C TYR A 406 -0.97 12.21 1.64
N LYS A 407 -1.66 11.53 0.72
CA LYS A 407 -1.46 10.12 0.48
C LYS A 407 -0.05 9.81 -0.04
N VAL A 408 0.42 10.58 -1.04
CA VAL A 408 1.75 10.40 -1.61
C VAL A 408 2.82 10.54 -0.52
N ILE A 409 2.67 11.51 0.38
CA ILE A 409 3.58 11.66 1.52
C ILE A 409 3.53 10.43 2.43
N ASP A 410 2.35 9.89 2.72
CA ASP A 410 2.21 8.68 3.55
C ASP A 410 2.81 7.45 2.87
N ASP A 411 2.61 7.30 1.57
CA ASP A 411 3.22 6.22 0.78
C ASP A 411 4.76 6.32 0.78
N TYR A 412 5.32 7.54 0.68
CA TYR A 412 6.77 7.75 0.80
C TYR A 412 7.28 7.46 2.21
N ASN A 413 6.54 7.83 3.26
CA ASN A 413 6.90 7.51 4.64
C ASN A 413 7.01 5.98 4.83
N ILE A 414 6.03 5.22 4.31
CA ILE A 414 6.01 3.76 4.39
C ILE A 414 7.17 3.14 3.59
N THR A 415 7.34 3.56 2.32
CA THR A 415 8.30 2.92 1.41
C THR A 415 9.75 3.29 1.68
N THR A 416 10.02 4.50 2.20
CA THR A 416 11.37 4.97 2.46
C THR A 416 11.80 4.87 3.92
N GLY A 417 10.86 4.68 4.84
CA GLY A 417 11.11 4.75 6.29
C GLY A 417 11.47 6.16 6.80
N ILE A 418 11.33 7.20 5.96
CA ILE A 418 11.62 8.59 6.32
C ILE A 418 10.31 9.27 6.71
N SER A 419 10.17 9.67 7.97
CA SER A 419 8.95 10.31 8.49
C SER A 419 9.14 11.82 8.69
N PHE A 420 8.03 12.53 8.92
CA PHE A 420 8.09 13.95 9.29
C PHE A 420 8.55 14.12 10.73
N GLU A 421 9.47 15.05 10.96
CA GLU A 421 9.91 15.43 12.30
C GLU A 421 8.77 16.02 13.16
N ASN A 422 7.78 16.66 12.53
CA ASN A 422 6.64 17.27 13.20
C ASN A 422 5.36 17.17 12.36
N GLY A 423 4.32 16.48 12.86
CA GLY A 423 3.06 16.25 12.14
C GLY A 423 2.28 17.52 11.75
N ASN A 424 2.41 18.63 12.53
CA ASN A 424 1.77 19.91 12.18
C ASN A 424 2.37 20.55 10.92
N LEU A 425 3.61 20.22 10.60
CA LEU A 425 4.30 20.72 9.42
C LEU A 425 3.71 20.15 8.13
N LYS A 426 3.24 18.91 8.14
CA LYS A 426 2.66 18.22 6.98
C LYS A 426 1.49 19.02 6.39
N ASN A 427 0.56 19.49 7.22
CA ASN A 427 -0.63 20.21 6.75
C ASN A 427 -0.27 21.50 6.02
N GLN A 428 0.64 22.29 6.59
CA GLN A 428 1.07 23.57 6.03
C GLN A 428 1.87 23.37 4.75
N LEU A 429 2.69 22.33 4.70
CA LEU A 429 3.47 21.97 3.53
C LEU A 429 2.58 21.54 2.36
N VAL A 430 1.56 20.73 2.62
CA VAL A 430 0.57 20.32 1.61
C VAL A 430 -0.11 21.55 1.00
N GLU A 431 -0.51 22.51 1.83
CA GLU A 431 -1.13 23.75 1.37
C GLU A 431 -0.17 24.60 0.50
N ILE A 432 1.10 24.71 0.91
CA ILE A 432 2.11 25.46 0.15
C ILE A 432 2.37 24.81 -1.20
N ILE A 433 2.58 23.49 -1.25
CA ILE A 433 2.82 22.76 -2.51
C ILE A 433 1.62 22.88 -3.44
N ALA A 434 0.40 22.60 -2.94
CA ALA A 434 -0.80 22.67 -3.76
C ALA A 434 -1.06 24.09 -4.32
N THR A 435 -0.81 25.13 -3.51
CA THR A 435 -0.94 26.52 -3.97
C THR A 435 0.14 26.88 -4.98
N MET A 436 1.40 26.48 -4.75
CA MET A 436 2.51 26.76 -5.63
C MET A 436 2.35 26.11 -7.01
N THR A 437 1.71 24.94 -7.05
CA THR A 437 1.49 24.17 -8.29
C THR A 437 0.16 24.48 -8.97
N GLU A 438 -0.57 25.53 -8.57
CA GLU A 438 -1.76 26.01 -9.28
C GLU A 438 -1.41 26.44 -10.71
N LYS A 439 -2.36 26.25 -11.63
CA LYS A 439 -2.17 26.49 -13.06
C LYS A 439 -1.61 27.88 -13.39
N SER A 440 -2.07 28.91 -12.70
CA SER A 440 -1.60 30.30 -12.84
C SER A 440 -0.12 30.54 -12.45
N HIS A 441 0.49 29.60 -11.76
CA HIS A 441 1.85 29.71 -11.23
C HIS A 441 2.90 28.94 -12.03
N ARG A 442 2.50 28.27 -13.13
CA ARG A 442 3.37 27.40 -13.95
C ARG A 442 3.97 28.14 -15.12
N VAL A 443 5.23 27.85 -15.42
CA VAL A 443 5.95 28.43 -16.56
C VAL A 443 5.44 27.86 -17.88
N TYR A 444 5.07 26.56 -17.90
CA TYR A 444 4.58 25.84 -19.07
C TYR A 444 3.16 25.31 -18.80
N ASP A 445 2.19 26.22 -18.88
CA ASP A 445 0.81 25.99 -18.45
C ASP A 445 0.16 24.73 -19.06
N ASP A 446 0.43 24.44 -20.34
CA ASP A 446 -0.18 23.32 -21.06
C ASP A 446 0.64 22.03 -21.05
N MET A 447 1.90 22.05 -20.56
CA MET A 447 2.80 20.88 -20.58
C MET A 447 2.99 20.21 -19.23
N VAL A 448 2.60 20.88 -18.15
CA VAL A 448 2.85 20.45 -16.77
C VAL A 448 1.56 20.49 -15.98
N ASN A 449 1.11 19.36 -15.49
CA ASN A 449 -0.20 19.25 -14.86
C ASN A 449 -0.11 18.60 -13.47
N ASN A 450 -1.06 18.94 -12.61
CA ASN A 450 -1.27 18.24 -11.36
C ASN A 450 -2.04 16.92 -11.61
N PRO A 451 -1.77 15.86 -10.81
CA PRO A 451 -0.93 15.87 -9.60
C PRO A 451 0.57 15.67 -9.84
N ASP A 452 1.01 15.35 -11.07
CA ASP A 452 2.39 14.99 -11.39
C ASP A 452 3.41 16.04 -10.93
N LEU A 453 3.13 17.33 -11.13
CA LEU A 453 4.00 18.41 -10.68
C LEU A 453 4.18 18.41 -9.16
N ALA A 454 3.09 18.29 -8.42
CA ALA A 454 3.14 18.26 -6.96
C ALA A 454 3.89 17.02 -6.45
N ILE A 455 3.62 15.86 -7.07
CA ILE A 455 4.29 14.59 -6.75
C ILE A 455 5.79 14.69 -7.03
N SER A 456 6.20 15.28 -8.15
CA SER A 456 7.62 15.42 -8.50
C SER A 456 8.43 16.25 -7.50
N ILE A 457 7.81 17.25 -6.87
CA ILE A 457 8.43 18.07 -5.81
C ILE A 457 8.60 17.22 -4.54
N ILE A 458 7.59 16.44 -4.18
CA ILE A 458 7.64 15.54 -3.02
C ILE A 458 8.71 14.47 -3.22
N ASP A 459 8.70 13.79 -4.36
CA ASP A 459 9.71 12.79 -4.73
C ASP A 459 11.13 13.35 -4.61
N LYS A 460 11.34 14.56 -5.16
CA LYS A 460 12.62 15.24 -5.08
C LYS A 460 13.04 15.53 -3.63
N ALA A 461 12.10 15.95 -2.78
CA ALA A 461 12.39 16.23 -1.37
C ALA A 461 12.80 14.96 -0.61
N TYR A 462 12.11 13.83 -0.86
CA TYR A 462 12.49 12.54 -0.29
C TYR A 462 13.82 12.02 -0.84
N ALA A 463 14.08 12.21 -2.14
CA ALA A 463 15.39 11.88 -2.73
C ALA A 463 16.54 12.68 -2.10
N ILE A 464 16.32 13.98 -1.81
CA ILE A 464 17.29 14.84 -1.11
C ILE A 464 17.50 14.35 0.33
N ALA A 465 16.44 14.02 1.05
CA ALA A 465 16.54 13.47 2.40
C ALA A 465 17.36 12.18 2.44
N ARG A 466 17.13 11.28 1.47
CA ARG A 466 17.93 10.05 1.31
C ARG A 466 19.40 10.34 0.95
N PHE A 467 19.66 11.34 0.11
CA PHE A 467 21.01 11.73 -0.27
C PHE A 467 21.83 12.19 0.94
N TYR A 468 21.18 12.82 1.93
CA TYR A 468 21.82 13.24 3.18
C TYR A 468 21.72 12.22 4.31
N ASP A 469 21.31 10.98 4.03
CA ASP A 469 21.06 9.91 5.02
C ASP A 469 20.19 10.37 6.20
N SER A 470 19.21 11.22 5.90
CA SER A 470 18.33 11.82 6.91
C SER A 470 17.26 10.82 7.34
N LYS A 471 17.09 10.63 8.64
CA LYS A 471 16.00 9.81 9.20
C LYS A 471 14.63 10.52 9.14
N PHE A 472 14.64 11.84 9.04
CA PHE A 472 13.43 12.66 9.00
C PHE A 472 13.45 13.57 7.79
N ILE A 473 12.25 13.77 7.21
CA ILE A 473 12.07 14.80 6.20
C ILE A 473 11.80 16.14 6.87
N THR A 474 12.55 17.16 6.47
CA THR A 474 12.52 18.50 7.06
C THR A 474 12.08 19.54 6.04
N VAL A 475 11.73 20.74 6.50
CA VAL A 475 11.43 21.89 5.64
C VAL A 475 12.57 22.20 4.67
N ASN A 476 13.83 22.04 5.10
CA ASN A 476 14.98 22.32 4.24
C ASN A 476 15.06 21.43 3.02
N HIS A 477 14.67 20.14 3.13
CA HIS A 477 14.61 19.23 1.99
C HIS A 477 13.56 19.68 0.96
N PHE A 478 12.44 20.25 1.43
CA PHE A 478 11.42 20.82 0.53
C PHE A 478 11.86 22.15 -0.08
N ILE A 479 12.56 23.02 0.67
CA ILE A 479 13.12 24.25 0.12
C ILE A 479 14.08 23.92 -1.02
N GLU A 480 15.02 23.01 -0.78
CA GLU A 480 15.96 22.57 -1.81
C GLU A 480 15.24 21.93 -3.02
N ALA A 481 14.21 21.10 -2.79
CA ALA A 481 13.41 20.50 -3.87
C ALA A 481 12.68 21.56 -4.71
N ILE A 482 12.16 22.64 -4.07
CA ILE A 482 11.49 23.75 -4.74
C ILE A 482 12.50 24.58 -5.56
N GLU A 483 13.72 24.77 -5.08
CA GLU A 483 14.78 25.46 -5.82
C GLU A 483 15.12 24.74 -7.12
N TYR A 484 15.12 23.39 -7.11
CA TYR A 484 15.33 22.58 -8.32
C TYR A 484 14.13 22.56 -9.29
N CYS A 485 12.96 23.07 -8.90
CA CYS A 485 11.78 23.07 -9.75
C CYS A 485 11.84 24.22 -10.77
N ASP A 486 12.00 23.91 -12.05
CA ASP A 486 12.00 24.88 -13.16
C ASP A 486 10.62 25.14 -13.77
N LYS A 487 9.62 24.37 -13.36
CA LYS A 487 8.25 24.37 -13.90
C LYS A 487 7.31 25.38 -13.27
N VAL A 488 7.77 26.13 -12.27
CA VAL A 488 7.02 27.14 -11.53
C VAL A 488 7.76 28.47 -11.61
N TYR A 489 7.01 29.60 -11.72
CA TYR A 489 7.61 30.93 -11.75
C TYR A 489 8.46 31.21 -10.52
N GLU A 490 9.60 31.88 -10.73
CA GLU A 490 10.57 32.18 -9.68
C GLU A 490 9.95 33.01 -8.53
N SER A 491 9.05 33.94 -8.86
CA SER A 491 8.32 34.71 -7.86
C SER A 491 7.47 33.85 -6.93
N THR A 492 6.85 32.79 -7.46
CA THR A 492 6.04 31.84 -6.70
C THR A 492 6.90 30.91 -5.84
N LYS A 493 8.04 30.45 -6.37
CA LYS A 493 9.02 29.68 -5.58
C LYS A 493 9.49 30.48 -4.38
N ASN A 494 9.90 31.73 -4.59
CA ASN A 494 10.37 32.62 -3.52
C ASN A 494 9.29 32.87 -2.45
N GLN A 495 8.03 33.00 -2.83
CA GLN A 495 6.91 33.09 -1.87
C GLN A 495 6.74 31.80 -1.06
N ALA A 496 6.82 30.64 -1.70
CA ALA A 496 6.73 29.35 -1.05
C ALA A 496 7.89 29.14 -0.06
N ILE A 497 9.12 29.43 -0.47
CA ILE A 497 10.33 29.35 0.36
C ILE A 497 10.23 30.30 1.57
N THR A 498 9.74 31.52 1.37
CA THR A 498 9.54 32.46 2.49
C THR A 498 8.56 31.90 3.52
N LYS A 499 7.41 31.38 3.08
CA LYS A 499 6.44 30.72 3.97
C LYS A 499 7.05 29.53 4.71
N LEU A 500 7.84 28.71 4.05
CA LEU A 500 8.52 27.57 4.65
C LEU A 500 9.55 28.00 5.70
N ASN A 501 10.32 29.06 5.44
CA ASN A 501 11.26 29.62 6.40
C ASN A 501 10.56 30.22 7.63
N ASP A 502 9.41 30.86 7.46
CA ASP A 502 8.59 31.37 8.57
C ASP A 502 8.11 30.23 9.48
N LEU A 503 7.77 29.06 8.90
CA LEU A 503 7.39 27.87 9.65
C LEU A 503 8.56 27.34 10.50
N CYS A 504 9.77 27.28 9.95
CA CYS A 504 10.99 26.92 10.70
C CYS A 504 11.24 27.87 11.87
N ASN A 505 11.11 29.17 11.65
CA ASN A 505 11.34 30.19 12.68
C ASN A 505 10.28 30.15 13.79
N CYS A 506 9.05 29.81 13.49
CA CYS A 506 7.98 29.62 14.47
C CYS A 506 8.21 28.40 15.36
N SER A 507 8.69 27.30 14.81
CA SER A 507 9.03 26.09 15.56
C SER A 507 10.20 26.30 16.51
N LEU A 508 11.24 27.03 16.09
CA LEU A 508 12.39 27.40 16.94
C LEU A 508 11.98 28.36 18.09
N LYS A 509 11.06 29.29 17.83
CA LYS A 509 10.55 30.20 18.86
C LYS A 509 9.64 29.50 19.89
N SER A 510 8.89 28.49 19.50
CA SER A 510 8.10 27.68 20.42
C SER A 510 8.99 26.82 21.32
N SER A 511 10.02 26.18 20.76
CA SER A 511 11.02 25.40 21.52
C SER A 511 11.83 26.28 22.49
N SER A 512 12.22 27.49 22.08
CA SER A 512 12.92 28.44 22.95
C SER A 512 12.02 29.05 24.05
N LYS A 513 10.71 29.10 23.83
CA LYS A 513 9.74 29.55 24.84
C LYS A 513 9.51 28.49 25.91
N ILE A 514 9.51 27.23 25.56
CA ILE A 514 9.44 26.09 26.50
C ILE A 514 10.69 26.05 27.36
N LEU A 515 11.88 26.19 26.76
CA LEU A 515 13.15 26.27 27.49
C LEU A 515 13.23 27.47 28.46
N ARG A 516 12.61 28.62 28.13
CA ARG A 516 12.56 29.80 29.01
C ARG A 516 11.54 29.67 30.15
N LEU A 517 10.52 28.86 30.01
CA LEU A 517 9.56 28.58 31.10
C LEU A 517 10.15 27.64 32.15
N ASP A 518 10.95 26.65 31.74
CA ASP A 518 11.62 25.74 32.67
C ASP A 518 12.72 26.43 33.51
N PHE A 519 13.41 27.44 32.97
CA PHE A 519 14.38 28.23 33.74
C PHE A 519 13.77 29.25 34.72
N LYS A 520 12.49 29.60 34.59
CA LYS A 520 11.81 30.48 35.56
C LYS A 520 11.21 29.75 36.76
N ASN A 521 10.97 28.44 36.63
CA ASN A 521 10.42 27.62 37.73
C ASN A 521 11.49 26.94 38.61
N SER A 522 12.77 27.05 38.24
CA SER A 522 13.89 26.51 39.02
C SER A 522 14.56 27.52 39.99
N LYS A 523 13.95 28.75 40.11
CA LYS A 523 14.38 29.76 41.07
C LYS A 523 13.20 30.25 41.94
N LYS A 524 12.56 29.30 42.62
CA LYS A 524 11.75 29.59 43.82
C LYS A 524 11.87 28.46 44.82
#